data_013b8937fcf5951b976cfbb7f83eec61
#
_entry.id   013b8937fcf5951b976cfbb7f83eec61
#
_cell.length_a   1.000
_cell.length_b   1.000
_cell.length_c   1.000
_cell.angle_alpha   90.00
_cell.angle_beta   90.00
_cell.angle_gamma   90.00
#
_symmetry.space_group_name_H-M   'P 1'
#
loop_
_entity.id
_entity.type
_entity.pdbx_description
1 polymer ?
#
loop_
_entity_poly.entity_id
_entity_poly.type
_entity_poly.pdbx_seq_one_letter_code
_entity_poly.pdbx_strand_id
1 'polypeptide(L)'
;MTLGQSFGALLRKSTTVLFLRDVWPIGPYKGGWHSGPVKREHQSGAISKAAPARLPGIGLALGGGFARGLAHLGVLQVLEQHHIPISCIAGTSVGSILGAAYASGAPLARIIATCRTLRFRDIARWRVSRLGLASNHRLGDLIERVFDSRQFEDLRTPLAVVATDLNSGEPVVLNHGNLVDAIRASCAFPGLFEPVEIGTRCLADGGLVAPVPTRAARDLGAEFVLGVSVGIQDGHRGAPSNIFQVVTRAVSAAQKHQLEVWERHADLVLRPDVQSLAWDDFHRADEAIEAGAAVARLALPRIQKYLGRAAAAAGRDLEAEAQGYLWLAEAIR
;
A
#
# COMPACT_ATOMS: atom_id res chain seq x y z
N MET A 1 -1.69 -25.68 8.28
CA MET A 1 -0.94 -25.19 9.45
C MET A 1 -0.77 -23.69 9.30
N THR A 2 -1.39 -22.90 10.16
CA THR A 2 -1.26 -21.44 10.17
C THR A 2 0.13 -21.05 10.66
N LEU A 3 0.65 -19.90 10.22
CA LEU A 3 1.97 -19.36 10.62
C LEU A 3 2.17 -19.32 12.15
N GLY A 4 1.10 -19.15 12.91
CA GLY A 4 1.14 -19.21 14.38
C GLY A 4 1.59 -20.57 14.92
N GLN A 5 1.27 -21.66 14.25
CA GLN A 5 1.72 -23.01 14.64
C GLN A 5 3.19 -23.25 14.25
N SER A 6 3.63 -22.71 13.10
CA SER A 6 5.03 -22.80 12.67
C SER A 6 5.98 -21.98 13.57
N PHE A 7 5.53 -20.82 14.05
CA PHE A 7 6.30 -19.98 14.97
C PHE A 7 6.49 -20.65 16.33
N GLY A 8 5.44 -21.26 16.87
CA GLY A 8 5.50 -22.02 18.13
C GLY A 8 6.39 -23.27 18.04
N ALA A 9 6.46 -23.91 16.87
CA ALA A 9 7.30 -25.07 16.61
C ALA A 9 8.79 -24.69 16.48
N LEU A 10 9.09 -23.52 15.90
CA LEU A 10 10.47 -23.01 15.79
C LEU A 10 11.05 -22.67 17.15
N LEU A 11 10.27 -22.06 18.05
CA LEU A 11 10.70 -21.70 19.40
C LEU A 11 10.83 -22.92 20.33
N ARG A 12 10.10 -24.02 20.09
CA ARG A 12 10.20 -25.23 20.90
C ARG A 12 11.39 -26.13 20.56
N LYS A 13 12.04 -25.95 19.39
CA LYS A 13 13.21 -26.75 18.97
C LYS A 13 14.55 -26.09 19.28
N SER A 14 14.57 -24.85 19.76
CA SER A 14 15.80 -24.17 20.16
C SER A 14 15.92 -24.11 21.68
N THR A 15 16.53 -25.13 22.26
CA THR A 15 17.07 -25.10 23.63
C THR A 15 18.28 -24.16 23.64
N THR A 16 18.05 -22.85 23.61
CA THR A 16 19.13 -21.87 23.77
C THR A 16 18.58 -20.63 24.46
N VAL A 17 18.40 -20.76 25.77
CA VAL A 17 18.15 -19.64 26.71
C VAL A 17 19.37 -18.69 26.82
N LEU A 18 20.44 -18.94 26.07
CA LEU A 18 21.75 -18.25 26.19
C LEU A 18 21.93 -17.04 25.28
N PHE A 19 20.96 -16.69 24.40
CA PHE A 19 21.18 -15.66 23.39
C PHE A 19 20.62 -14.26 23.69
N LEU A 20 19.92 -14.05 24.82
CA LEU A 20 19.34 -12.73 25.13
C LEU A 20 20.34 -11.75 25.77
N ARG A 21 21.50 -12.19 26.22
CA ARG A 21 22.51 -11.29 26.83
C ARG A 21 23.37 -10.56 25.81
N ASP A 22 23.55 -11.12 24.62
CA ASP A 22 24.43 -10.54 23.58
C ASP A 22 23.68 -9.68 22.55
N VAL A 23 22.35 -9.69 22.57
CA VAL A 23 21.51 -8.96 21.59
C VAL A 23 21.26 -7.51 22.01
N TRP A 24 21.47 -7.17 23.31
CA TRP A 24 21.22 -5.82 23.80
C TRP A 24 22.35 -5.35 24.71
N PRO A 25 23.40 -4.72 24.17
CA PRO A 25 24.33 -4.00 25.03
C PRO A 25 23.62 -2.74 25.53
N ILE A 26 23.12 -2.78 26.77
CA ILE A 26 22.71 -1.57 27.52
C ILE A 26 23.98 -0.83 27.89
N GLY A 27 24.57 -0.11 26.95
CA GLY A 27 25.56 0.92 27.20
C GLY A 27 24.81 2.22 27.53
N PRO A 28 25.34 3.10 28.38
CA PRO A 28 24.72 4.38 28.67
C PRO A 28 24.65 5.20 27.38
N TYR A 29 23.43 5.56 26.96
CA TYR A 29 23.16 6.41 25.81
C TYR A 29 23.78 7.80 26.06
N LYS A 30 24.92 8.07 25.42
CA LYS A 30 25.57 9.40 25.40
C LYS A 30 25.17 10.13 24.12
N GLY A 31 23.91 10.45 23.98
CA GLY A 31 23.38 11.29 22.91
C GLY A 31 22.64 12.47 23.50
N GLY A 32 23.25 13.65 23.49
CA GLY A 32 22.56 14.89 23.83
C GLY A 32 21.54 15.23 22.74
N TRP A 33 20.34 15.60 23.16
CA TRP A 33 19.34 16.20 22.29
C TRP A 33 19.86 17.56 21.81
N HIS A 34 20.36 17.62 20.59
CA HIS A 34 20.63 18.89 19.95
C HIS A 34 19.32 19.36 19.30
N SER A 35 18.64 20.28 20.00
CA SER A 35 17.55 21.09 19.43
C SER A 35 18.14 22.19 18.53
N GLY A 36 18.62 21.80 17.36
CA GLY A 36 18.92 22.74 16.29
C GLY A 36 17.71 22.87 15.36
N PRO A 37 17.42 24.08 14.81
CA PRO A 37 16.31 24.23 13.90
C PRO A 37 16.54 23.38 12.65
N VAL A 38 15.66 22.39 12.43
CA VAL A 38 15.63 21.59 11.21
C VAL A 38 15.33 22.54 10.05
N LYS A 39 16.32 22.86 9.24
CA LYS A 39 16.13 23.53 7.96
C LYS A 39 15.26 22.60 7.11
N ARG A 40 14.01 22.99 6.88
CA ARG A 40 13.12 22.37 5.90
C ARG A 40 13.70 22.63 4.51
N GLU A 41 14.56 21.76 4.03
CA GLU A 41 14.85 21.69 2.60
C GLU A 41 13.64 21.01 1.95
N HIS A 42 12.67 21.84 1.55
CA HIS A 42 11.72 21.48 0.52
C HIS A 42 12.53 21.32 -0.77
N GLN A 43 13.01 20.10 -1.04
CA GLN A 43 13.32 19.73 -2.41
C GLN A 43 11.97 19.53 -3.13
N SER A 44 11.40 20.66 -3.57
CA SER A 44 10.44 20.68 -4.65
C SER A 44 11.20 20.28 -5.91
N GLY A 45 11.29 18.98 -6.18
CA GLY A 45 11.62 18.49 -7.51
C GLY A 45 10.61 19.12 -8.46
N ALA A 46 11.06 20.02 -9.32
CA ALA A 46 10.24 20.72 -10.28
C ALA A 46 9.43 19.71 -11.08
N ILE A 47 8.08 19.75 -10.92
CA ILE A 47 7.15 19.10 -11.83
C ILE A 47 7.32 19.79 -13.18
N SER A 48 8.17 19.21 -14.02
CA SER A 48 8.46 19.70 -15.35
C SER A 48 7.38 19.28 -16.32
N LYS A 49 6.86 20.26 -17.05
CA LYS A 49 5.99 20.26 -18.20
C LYS A 49 4.49 20.08 -17.92
N ALA A 50 3.74 21.09 -18.40
CA ALA A 50 2.29 21.02 -18.52
C ALA A 50 1.88 19.72 -19.22
N ALA A 51 1.35 18.77 -18.44
CA ALA A 51 0.74 17.58 -18.99
C ALA A 51 -0.48 17.98 -19.85
N PRO A 52 -0.77 17.25 -20.94
CA PRO A 52 -2.00 17.46 -21.69
C PRO A 52 -3.19 17.42 -20.74
N ALA A 53 -4.22 18.23 -21.00
CA ALA A 53 -5.41 18.30 -20.14
C ALA A 53 -5.89 16.88 -19.81
N ARG A 54 -5.66 16.46 -18.55
CA ARG A 54 -6.03 15.11 -18.11
C ARG A 54 -7.54 15.04 -18.02
N LEU A 55 -8.09 13.92 -18.48
CA LEU A 55 -9.50 13.62 -18.27
C LEU A 55 -9.82 13.67 -16.76
N PRO A 56 -11.00 14.18 -16.37
CA PRO A 56 -11.41 14.15 -14.98
C PRO A 56 -11.47 12.69 -14.52
N GLY A 57 -10.58 12.34 -13.61
CA GLY A 57 -10.46 10.99 -13.03
C GLY A 57 -10.41 11.07 -11.53
N ILE A 58 -10.47 9.90 -10.90
CA ILE A 58 -10.28 9.80 -9.46
C ILE A 58 -8.83 9.47 -9.14
N GLY A 59 -8.30 10.05 -8.07
CA GLY A 59 -7.10 9.56 -7.42
C GLY A 59 -7.47 8.42 -6.46
N LEU A 60 -6.75 7.29 -6.56
CA LEU A 60 -7.01 6.12 -5.75
C LEU A 60 -5.92 5.95 -4.69
N ALA A 61 -6.29 5.98 -3.40
CA ALA A 61 -5.38 5.77 -2.30
C ALA A 61 -5.61 4.38 -1.67
N LEU A 62 -4.67 3.45 -1.91
CA LEU A 62 -4.74 2.05 -1.49
C LEU A 62 -3.93 1.84 -0.20
N GLY A 63 -4.62 1.51 0.89
CA GLY A 63 -4.01 1.32 2.19
C GLY A 63 -3.25 0.00 2.37
N GLY A 64 -2.43 -0.05 3.44
CA GLY A 64 -1.77 -1.27 3.90
C GLY A 64 -2.75 -2.22 4.58
N GLY A 65 -2.40 -3.54 4.64
CA GLY A 65 -3.28 -4.50 5.32
C GLY A 65 -2.93 -5.98 5.08
N PHE A 66 -1.75 -6.31 4.57
CA PHE A 66 -1.33 -7.68 4.23
C PHE A 66 -2.37 -8.38 3.31
N ALA A 67 -2.73 -9.66 3.59
CA ALA A 67 -3.68 -10.42 2.77
C ALA A 67 -5.06 -9.75 2.61
N ARG A 68 -5.50 -8.97 3.61
CA ARG A 68 -6.76 -8.20 3.53
C ARG A 68 -6.75 -7.17 2.39
N GLY A 69 -5.56 -6.73 1.98
CA GLY A 69 -5.38 -5.83 0.85
C GLY A 69 -5.86 -6.39 -0.48
N LEU A 70 -6.08 -7.70 -0.61
CA LEU A 70 -6.70 -8.29 -1.79
C LEU A 70 -8.10 -7.71 -2.08
N ALA A 71 -8.74 -7.07 -1.10
CA ALA A 71 -9.97 -6.31 -1.31
C ALA A 71 -9.80 -5.13 -2.28
N HIS A 72 -8.60 -4.58 -2.42
CA HIS A 72 -8.31 -3.54 -3.42
C HIS A 72 -8.61 -4.02 -4.84
N LEU A 73 -8.39 -5.32 -5.13
CA LEU A 73 -8.69 -5.90 -6.44
C LEU A 73 -10.18 -5.85 -6.76
N GLY A 74 -11.04 -6.10 -5.76
CA GLY A 74 -12.49 -5.97 -5.93
C GLY A 74 -12.92 -4.52 -6.18
N VAL A 75 -12.29 -3.56 -5.53
CA VAL A 75 -12.51 -2.13 -5.81
C VAL A 75 -12.11 -1.80 -7.24
N LEU A 76 -10.90 -2.18 -7.67
CA LEU A 76 -10.41 -1.96 -9.03
C LEU A 76 -11.33 -2.60 -10.07
N GLN A 77 -11.81 -3.83 -9.80
CA GLN A 77 -12.71 -4.56 -10.70
C GLN A 77 -14.02 -3.80 -10.94
N VAL A 78 -14.62 -3.26 -9.89
CA VAL A 78 -15.87 -2.47 -10.03
C VAL A 78 -15.60 -1.15 -10.74
N LEU A 79 -14.50 -0.47 -10.44
CA LEU A 79 -14.13 0.78 -11.13
C LEU A 79 -13.92 0.54 -12.63
N GLU A 80 -13.22 -0.56 -13.00
CA GLU A 80 -12.97 -0.93 -14.40
C GLU A 80 -14.25 -1.31 -15.13
N GLN A 81 -15.12 -2.15 -14.51
CA GLN A 81 -16.43 -2.54 -15.06
C GLN A 81 -17.36 -1.36 -15.35
N HIS A 82 -17.23 -0.28 -14.59
CA HIS A 82 -18.02 0.94 -14.73
C HIS A 82 -17.26 2.08 -15.44
N HIS A 83 -16.12 1.76 -16.07
CA HIS A 83 -15.31 2.71 -16.84
C HIS A 83 -14.93 3.97 -16.04
N ILE A 84 -14.70 3.83 -14.73
CA ILE A 84 -14.28 4.94 -13.87
C ILE A 84 -12.81 5.27 -14.15
N PRO A 85 -12.47 6.44 -14.69
CA PRO A 85 -11.09 6.78 -14.99
C PRO A 85 -10.29 7.02 -13.70
N ILE A 86 -9.13 6.37 -13.59
CA ILE A 86 -8.18 6.55 -12.49
C ILE A 86 -7.05 7.45 -12.99
N SER A 87 -6.95 8.67 -12.44
CA SER A 87 -5.95 9.67 -12.83
C SER A 87 -4.58 9.43 -12.21
N CYS A 88 -4.56 8.92 -10.98
CA CYS A 88 -3.33 8.55 -10.27
C CYS A 88 -3.63 7.57 -9.15
N ILE A 89 -2.59 6.90 -8.67
CA ILE A 89 -2.67 5.94 -7.57
C ILE A 89 -1.63 6.30 -6.52
N ALA A 90 -2.00 6.22 -5.24
CA ALA A 90 -1.06 6.21 -4.13
C ALA A 90 -1.22 4.91 -3.35
N GLY A 91 -0.11 4.25 -3.00
CA GLY A 91 -0.14 2.95 -2.34
C GLY A 91 0.75 2.88 -1.11
N THR A 92 0.28 2.18 -0.08
CA THR A 92 1.05 1.83 1.12
C THR A 92 1.07 0.32 1.28
N SER A 93 2.26 -0.28 1.49
CA SER A 93 2.44 -1.72 1.71
C SER A 93 1.77 -2.55 0.60
N VAL A 94 0.87 -3.49 0.91
CA VAL A 94 0.12 -4.25 -0.12
C VAL A 94 -0.57 -3.35 -1.13
N GLY A 95 -1.05 -2.17 -0.71
CA GLY A 95 -1.64 -1.18 -1.63
C GLY A 95 -0.64 -0.66 -2.65
N SER A 96 0.65 -0.58 -2.31
CA SER A 96 1.71 -0.21 -3.26
C SER A 96 1.97 -1.31 -4.29
N ILE A 97 1.92 -2.59 -3.88
CA ILE A 97 2.08 -3.73 -4.78
C ILE A 97 0.96 -3.77 -5.82
N LEU A 98 -0.30 -3.74 -5.34
CA LEU A 98 -1.46 -3.85 -6.22
C LEU A 98 -1.65 -2.59 -7.07
N GLY A 99 -1.36 -1.42 -6.49
CA GLY A 99 -1.36 -0.15 -7.22
C GLY A 99 -0.33 -0.13 -8.34
N ALA A 100 0.89 -0.62 -8.10
CA ALA A 100 1.93 -0.71 -9.12
C ALA A 100 1.58 -1.72 -10.22
N ALA A 101 1.07 -2.90 -9.84
CA ALA A 101 0.62 -3.90 -10.80
C ALA A 101 -0.47 -3.34 -11.73
N TYR A 102 -1.43 -2.61 -11.18
CA TYR A 102 -2.48 -1.97 -11.99
C TYR A 102 -1.92 -0.80 -12.81
N ALA A 103 -1.09 0.05 -12.21
CA ALA A 103 -0.50 1.20 -12.89
C ALA A 103 0.45 0.82 -14.03
N SER A 104 1.05 -0.37 -14.02
CA SER A 104 1.86 -0.90 -15.12
C SER A 104 1.03 -1.22 -16.36
N GLY A 105 -0.30 -1.31 -16.22
CA GLY A 105 -1.22 -1.71 -17.27
C GLY A 105 -1.35 -3.23 -17.41
N ALA A 106 -0.90 -4.00 -16.43
CA ALA A 106 -1.15 -5.44 -16.39
C ALA A 106 -2.67 -5.71 -16.33
N PRO A 107 -3.22 -6.64 -17.12
CA PRO A 107 -4.63 -6.98 -17.09
C PRO A 107 -5.08 -7.37 -15.68
N LEU A 108 -6.16 -6.74 -15.17
CA LEU A 108 -6.64 -6.98 -13.81
C LEU A 108 -6.95 -8.47 -13.55
N ALA A 109 -7.47 -9.18 -14.55
CA ALA A 109 -7.69 -10.63 -14.47
C ALA A 109 -6.39 -11.41 -14.19
N ARG A 110 -5.26 -11.00 -14.78
CA ARG A 110 -3.93 -11.61 -14.54
C ARG A 110 -3.47 -11.32 -13.11
N ILE A 111 -3.64 -10.09 -12.63
CA ILE A 111 -3.30 -9.70 -11.26
C ILE A 111 -4.09 -10.55 -10.26
N ILE A 112 -5.42 -10.66 -10.45
CA ILE A 112 -6.30 -11.49 -9.60
C ILE A 112 -5.87 -12.96 -9.63
N ALA A 113 -5.63 -13.54 -10.80
CA ALA A 113 -5.22 -14.93 -10.93
C ALA A 113 -3.89 -15.20 -10.17
N THR A 114 -2.93 -14.29 -10.27
CA THR A 114 -1.67 -14.38 -9.52
C THR A 114 -1.91 -14.31 -8.02
N CYS A 115 -2.71 -13.36 -7.55
CA CYS A 115 -3.00 -13.18 -6.13
C CYS A 115 -3.74 -14.38 -5.50
N ARG A 116 -4.60 -15.07 -6.23
CA ARG A 116 -5.29 -16.29 -5.78
C ARG A 116 -4.34 -17.45 -5.46
N THR A 117 -3.20 -17.50 -6.12
CA THR A 117 -2.19 -18.55 -5.92
C THR A 117 -1.08 -18.12 -4.95
N LEU A 118 -1.04 -16.84 -4.58
CA LEU A 118 0.01 -16.26 -3.75
C LEU A 118 0.01 -16.86 -2.34
N ARG A 119 1.18 -17.13 -1.81
CA ARG A 119 1.39 -17.56 -0.43
C ARG A 119 2.46 -16.69 0.23
N PHE A 120 2.42 -16.57 1.53
CA PHE A 120 3.41 -15.77 2.27
C PHE A 120 4.87 -16.14 1.94
N ARG A 121 5.16 -17.43 1.72
CA ARG A 121 6.50 -17.91 1.33
C ARG A 121 6.99 -17.40 -0.04
N ASP A 122 6.09 -16.90 -0.88
CA ASP A 122 6.43 -16.39 -2.21
C ASP A 122 6.92 -14.95 -2.15
N ILE A 123 6.57 -14.22 -1.06
CA ILE A 123 6.96 -12.83 -0.82
C ILE A 123 8.04 -12.68 0.27
N ALA A 124 8.19 -13.67 1.15
CA ALA A 124 9.08 -13.63 2.29
C ALA A 124 10.02 -14.85 2.34
N ARG A 125 11.29 -14.61 2.68
CA ARG A 125 12.23 -15.66 3.04
C ARG A 125 12.61 -15.52 4.51
N TRP A 126 12.34 -16.52 5.31
CA TRP A 126 12.77 -16.53 6.69
C TRP A 126 14.29 -16.42 6.77
N ARG A 127 14.75 -15.37 7.41
CA ARG A 127 16.15 -15.08 7.68
C ARG A 127 16.21 -14.23 8.94
N VAL A 128 16.50 -14.87 10.07
CA VAL A 128 16.64 -14.15 11.35
C VAL A 128 17.92 -13.32 11.29
N SER A 129 17.75 -12.01 11.44
CA SER A 129 18.83 -11.04 11.56
C SER A 129 18.58 -10.14 12.78
N ARG A 130 19.50 -9.23 13.05
CA ARG A 130 19.31 -8.22 14.12
C ARG A 130 18.23 -7.18 13.78
N LEU A 131 17.82 -7.06 12.53
CA LEU A 131 16.91 -6.04 12.02
C LEU A 131 15.53 -6.58 11.62
N GLY A 132 15.39 -7.91 11.48
CA GLY A 132 14.14 -8.52 11.08
C GLY A 132 14.16 -10.04 11.11
N LEU A 133 12.99 -10.65 11.02
CA LEU A 133 12.82 -12.12 11.02
C LEU A 133 12.80 -12.70 9.60
N ALA A 134 12.58 -11.87 8.59
CA ALA A 134 12.51 -12.27 7.20
C ALA A 134 13.09 -11.19 6.28
N SER A 135 13.57 -11.63 5.12
CA SER A 135 13.92 -10.75 4.02
C SER A 135 12.76 -10.68 3.00
N ASN A 136 12.50 -9.49 2.49
CA ASN A 136 11.50 -9.26 1.44
C ASN A 136 12.09 -9.22 0.02
N HIS A 137 13.31 -9.73 -0.19
CA HIS A 137 13.88 -9.82 -1.55
C HIS A 137 13.03 -10.63 -2.52
N ARG A 138 12.39 -11.71 -2.04
CA ARG A 138 11.45 -12.49 -2.86
C ARG A 138 10.26 -11.68 -3.35
N LEU A 139 9.83 -10.67 -2.60
CA LEU A 139 8.82 -9.73 -3.07
C LEU A 139 9.33 -8.97 -4.29
N GLY A 140 10.59 -8.53 -4.28
CA GLY A 140 11.23 -7.93 -5.46
C GLY A 140 11.22 -8.88 -6.66
N ASP A 141 11.65 -10.14 -6.48
CA ASP A 141 11.65 -11.16 -7.53
C ASP A 141 10.22 -11.44 -8.07
N LEU A 142 9.20 -11.38 -7.20
CA LEU A 142 7.81 -11.54 -7.59
C LEU A 142 7.32 -10.37 -8.43
N ILE A 143 7.60 -9.15 -7.99
CA ILE A 143 7.25 -7.91 -8.70
C ILE A 143 7.82 -7.94 -10.11
N GLU A 144 9.12 -8.22 -10.24
CA GLU A 144 9.81 -8.28 -11.53
C GLU A 144 9.24 -9.35 -12.49
N ARG A 145 8.58 -10.39 -11.97
CA ARG A 145 7.93 -11.43 -12.78
C ARG A 145 6.48 -11.14 -13.14
N VAL A 146 5.78 -10.34 -12.30
CA VAL A 146 4.34 -10.08 -12.47
C VAL A 146 4.09 -8.97 -13.47
N PHE A 147 4.94 -7.93 -13.47
CA PHE A 147 4.83 -6.81 -14.38
C PHE A 147 6.22 -6.31 -14.80
N ASP A 148 6.34 -5.92 -16.08
CA ASP A 148 7.62 -5.63 -16.72
C ASP A 148 8.22 -4.27 -16.31
N SER A 149 7.46 -3.40 -15.61
CA SER A 149 7.91 -2.06 -15.22
C SER A 149 8.84 -2.13 -14.01
N ARG A 150 10.04 -1.57 -14.14
CA ARG A 150 11.04 -1.49 -13.06
C ARG A 150 11.23 -0.09 -12.51
N GLN A 151 10.78 0.91 -13.25
CA GLN A 151 10.87 2.32 -12.90
C GLN A 151 9.45 2.91 -12.81
N PHE A 152 9.28 3.95 -12.01
CA PHE A 152 8.02 4.68 -11.95
C PHE A 152 7.65 5.30 -13.30
N GLU A 153 8.66 5.68 -14.07
CA GLU A 153 8.54 6.31 -15.38
C GLU A 153 7.96 5.39 -16.46
N ASP A 154 8.04 4.05 -16.24
CA ASP A 154 7.49 3.04 -17.14
C ASP A 154 5.97 2.83 -16.94
N LEU A 155 5.39 3.40 -15.87
CA LEU A 155 4.00 3.15 -15.51
C LEU A 155 3.04 3.95 -16.40
N ARG A 156 1.91 3.31 -16.77
CA ARG A 156 0.84 3.95 -17.56
C ARG A 156 0.03 4.95 -16.74
N THR A 157 -0.14 4.68 -15.44
CA THR A 157 -0.83 5.55 -14.49
C THR A 157 0.18 6.08 -13.48
N PRO A 158 0.22 7.39 -13.20
CA PRO A 158 1.08 7.96 -12.17
C PRO A 158 0.87 7.27 -10.82
N LEU A 159 1.97 6.86 -10.18
CA LEU A 159 1.97 6.17 -8.89
C LEU A 159 2.84 6.89 -7.87
N ALA A 160 2.37 6.95 -6.63
CA ALA A 160 3.19 7.26 -5.46
C ALA A 160 3.18 6.07 -4.50
N VAL A 161 4.34 5.66 -4.02
CA VAL A 161 4.52 4.65 -2.98
C VAL A 161 4.95 5.35 -1.71
N VAL A 162 4.29 5.07 -0.59
CA VAL A 162 4.60 5.71 0.68
C VAL A 162 5.34 4.73 1.60
N ALA A 163 6.48 5.17 2.12
CA ALA A 163 7.28 4.50 3.14
C ALA A 163 7.46 5.42 4.36
N THR A 164 8.00 4.90 5.45
CA THR A 164 8.33 5.64 6.67
C THR A 164 9.84 5.73 6.83
N ASP A 165 10.39 6.91 7.00
CA ASP A 165 11.79 7.08 7.38
C ASP A 165 11.93 6.83 8.89
N LEU A 166 12.68 5.79 9.25
CA LEU A 166 12.88 5.42 10.66
C LEU A 166 13.72 6.43 11.46
N ASN A 167 14.50 7.28 10.79
CA ASN A 167 15.34 8.27 11.46
C ASN A 167 14.54 9.52 11.84
N SER A 168 13.63 9.97 10.96
CA SER A 168 12.83 11.17 11.18
C SER A 168 11.41 10.86 11.71
N GLY A 169 10.89 9.66 11.47
CA GLY A 169 9.49 9.30 11.72
C GLY A 169 8.52 9.88 10.68
N GLU A 170 9.02 10.50 9.60
CA GLU A 170 8.21 11.19 8.61
C GLU A 170 7.84 10.27 7.43
N PRO A 171 6.71 10.54 6.73
CA PRO A 171 6.38 9.85 5.50
C PRO A 171 7.34 10.23 4.38
N VAL A 172 7.79 9.24 3.62
CA VAL A 172 8.56 9.40 2.39
C VAL A 172 7.71 8.97 1.20
N VAL A 173 7.42 9.92 0.32
CA VAL A 173 6.68 9.68 -0.92
C VAL A 173 7.68 9.39 -2.04
N LEU A 174 7.64 8.18 -2.57
CA LEU A 174 8.48 7.70 -3.66
C LEU A 174 7.62 7.63 -4.93
N ASN A 175 7.96 8.39 -5.95
CA ASN A 175 7.19 8.49 -7.20
C ASN A 175 8.08 8.60 -8.45
N HIS A 176 9.37 8.31 -8.31
CA HIS A 176 10.37 8.29 -9.39
C HIS A 176 11.48 7.28 -9.08
N GLY A 177 12.20 6.85 -10.13
CA GLY A 177 13.32 5.92 -10.01
C GLY A 177 12.88 4.47 -9.79
N ASN A 178 13.63 3.71 -8.98
CA ASN A 178 13.43 2.26 -8.82
C ASN A 178 12.12 1.92 -8.09
N LEU A 179 11.17 1.37 -8.84
CA LEU A 179 9.86 0.98 -8.35
C LEU A 179 9.92 -0.21 -7.38
N VAL A 180 10.81 -1.17 -7.66
CA VAL A 180 10.93 -2.40 -6.86
C VAL A 180 11.43 -2.08 -5.45
N ASP A 181 12.46 -1.25 -5.33
CA ASP A 181 13.00 -0.85 -4.04
C ASP A 181 12.00 0.01 -3.25
N ALA A 182 11.25 0.89 -3.93
CA ALA A 182 10.20 1.68 -3.31
C ALA A 182 9.09 0.79 -2.71
N ILE A 183 8.60 -0.22 -3.45
CA ILE A 183 7.59 -1.16 -2.96
C ILE A 183 8.15 -2.01 -1.82
N ARG A 184 9.40 -2.49 -1.93
CA ARG A 184 10.05 -3.24 -0.85
C ARG A 184 10.16 -2.43 0.43
N ALA A 185 10.51 -1.14 0.33
CA ALA A 185 10.56 -0.22 1.46
C ALA A 185 9.18 -0.03 2.09
N SER A 186 8.16 0.24 1.26
CA SER A 186 6.77 0.40 1.71
C SER A 186 6.19 -0.87 2.36
N CYS A 187 6.73 -2.04 2.06
CA CYS A 187 6.34 -3.34 2.62
C CYS A 187 7.25 -3.83 3.75
N ALA A 188 8.23 -3.06 4.18
CA ALA A 188 9.19 -3.44 5.22
C ALA A 188 8.56 -3.29 6.63
N PHE A 189 7.58 -4.16 6.95
CA PHE A 189 6.86 -4.12 8.23
C PHE A 189 7.81 -4.39 9.40
N PRO A 190 7.85 -3.50 10.42
CA PRO A 190 8.79 -3.60 11.54
C PRO A 190 8.69 -4.91 12.30
N GLY A 191 9.83 -5.49 12.64
CA GLY A 191 9.92 -6.77 13.34
C GLY A 191 9.71 -7.99 12.46
N LEU A 192 9.08 -7.86 11.30
CA LEU A 192 8.95 -8.93 10.30
C LEU A 192 10.03 -8.81 9.23
N PHE A 193 10.11 -7.69 8.56
CA PHE A 193 11.07 -7.46 7.49
C PHE A 193 12.16 -6.48 7.92
N GLU A 194 13.36 -6.68 7.35
CA GLU A 194 14.43 -5.73 7.47
C GLU A 194 14.05 -4.42 6.77
N PRO A 195 14.40 -3.24 7.35
CA PRO A 195 14.23 -1.97 6.67
C PRO A 195 15.04 -1.91 5.38
N VAL A 196 14.63 -1.06 4.45
CA VAL A 196 15.28 -0.88 3.15
C VAL A 196 15.99 0.47 3.11
N GLU A 197 17.26 0.46 2.74
CA GLU A 197 18.03 1.68 2.53
C GLU A 197 17.81 2.21 1.11
N ILE A 198 17.37 3.47 0.98
CA ILE A 198 17.28 4.19 -0.29
C ILE A 198 17.99 5.54 -0.13
N GLY A 199 19.12 5.70 -0.81
CA GLY A 199 20.00 6.83 -0.59
C GLY A 199 20.55 6.83 0.84
N THR A 200 20.30 7.92 1.58
CA THR A 200 20.73 8.06 2.99
C THR A 200 19.62 7.71 4.00
N ARG A 201 18.48 7.25 3.54
CA ARG A 201 17.30 6.99 4.36
C ARG A 201 17.15 5.51 4.68
N CYS A 202 16.79 5.22 5.92
CA CYS A 202 16.43 3.88 6.39
C CYS A 202 14.90 3.78 6.45
N LEU A 203 14.30 3.05 5.50
CA LEU A 203 12.86 3.06 5.25
C LEU A 203 12.17 1.78 5.75
N ALA A 204 11.02 1.95 6.35
CA ALA A 204 10.13 0.89 6.79
C ALA A 204 8.71 1.08 6.20
N ASP A 205 7.79 0.16 6.54
CA ASP A 205 6.41 0.15 6.04
C ASP A 205 5.72 1.50 6.26
N GLY A 206 5.14 2.02 5.17
CA GLY A 206 4.45 3.30 5.17
C GLY A 206 3.20 3.32 6.05
N GLY A 207 2.66 2.16 6.41
CA GLY A 207 1.52 2.03 7.31
C GLY A 207 1.76 2.59 8.72
N LEU A 208 3.00 2.84 9.12
CA LEU A 208 3.30 3.49 10.39
C LEU A 208 2.82 4.95 10.44
N VAL A 209 2.91 5.67 9.30
CA VAL A 209 2.62 7.12 9.23
C VAL A 209 1.53 7.48 8.23
N ALA A 210 1.27 6.64 7.23
CA ALA A 210 0.26 6.85 6.20
C ALA A 210 -0.46 5.53 5.88
N PRO A 211 -1.29 5.01 6.80
CA PRO A 211 -1.98 3.74 6.61
C PRO A 211 -2.86 3.71 5.35
N VAL A 212 -3.44 4.84 4.97
CA VAL A 212 -4.07 5.10 3.67
C VAL A 212 -3.47 6.37 3.09
N PRO A 213 -2.75 6.34 1.97
CA PRO A 213 -1.91 7.46 1.50
C PRO A 213 -2.71 8.52 0.72
N THR A 214 -3.82 9.00 1.29
CA THR A 214 -4.74 9.97 0.65
C THR A 214 -4.06 11.31 0.36
N ARG A 215 -3.15 11.76 1.25
CA ARG A 215 -2.36 12.96 1.01
C ARG A 215 -1.46 12.82 -0.22
N ALA A 216 -0.80 11.67 -0.38
CA ALA A 216 0.06 11.43 -1.55
C ALA A 216 -0.74 11.42 -2.86
N ALA A 217 -1.98 10.89 -2.86
CA ALA A 217 -2.86 11.00 -4.02
C ALA A 217 -3.23 12.46 -4.34
N ARG A 218 -3.49 13.29 -3.33
CA ARG A 218 -3.68 14.75 -3.53
C ARG A 218 -2.45 15.42 -4.12
N ASP A 219 -1.28 15.10 -3.59
CA ASP A 219 -0.01 15.69 -4.03
C ASP A 219 0.36 15.27 -5.47
N LEU A 220 -0.16 14.13 -5.96
CA LEU A 220 -0.11 13.74 -7.38
C LEU A 220 -1.09 14.52 -8.26
N GLY A 221 -1.94 15.38 -7.69
CA GLY A 221 -2.88 16.23 -8.41
C GLY A 221 -4.30 15.68 -8.53
N ALA A 222 -4.69 14.71 -7.69
CA ALA A 222 -6.06 14.22 -7.66
C ALA A 222 -7.04 15.27 -7.12
N GLU A 223 -8.05 15.61 -7.88
CA GLU A 223 -9.15 16.50 -7.44
C GLU A 223 -10.18 15.75 -6.59
N PHE A 224 -10.40 14.47 -6.87
CA PHE A 224 -11.22 13.57 -6.06
C PHE A 224 -10.39 12.38 -5.60
N VAL A 225 -10.28 12.16 -4.29
CA VAL A 225 -9.53 11.05 -3.71
C VAL A 225 -10.46 10.02 -3.12
N LEU A 226 -10.41 8.81 -3.68
CA LEU A 226 -11.04 7.61 -3.15
C LEU A 226 -10.03 6.84 -2.29
N GLY A 227 -10.18 6.88 -0.97
CA GLY A 227 -9.37 6.11 -0.05
C GLY A 227 -9.95 4.70 0.18
N VAL A 228 -9.10 3.68 0.20
CA VAL A 228 -9.52 2.29 0.53
C VAL A 228 -8.74 1.82 1.75
N SER A 229 -9.45 1.63 2.86
CA SER A 229 -8.88 1.23 4.16
C SER A 229 -9.18 -0.23 4.46
N VAL A 230 -8.14 -1.07 4.56
CA VAL A 230 -8.25 -2.52 4.81
C VAL A 230 -7.44 -2.99 6.03
N GLY A 231 -6.64 -2.09 6.61
CA GLY A 231 -5.64 -2.44 7.64
C GLY A 231 -6.10 -2.26 9.09
N ILE A 232 -6.97 -1.30 9.33
CA ILE A 232 -7.38 -0.93 10.70
C ILE A 232 -8.47 -1.89 11.17
N GLN A 233 -8.16 -2.67 12.19
CA GLN A 233 -9.12 -3.59 12.81
C GLN A 233 -9.65 -3.03 14.13
N ASP A 234 -10.97 -3.18 14.33
CA ASP A 234 -11.58 -3.02 15.62
C ASP A 234 -11.60 -4.35 16.37
N GLY A 235 -11.15 -4.32 17.64
CA GLY A 235 -11.44 -5.41 18.57
C GLY A 235 -10.59 -6.67 18.44
N HIS A 236 -9.26 -6.56 18.64
CA HIS A 236 -8.50 -7.76 19.02
C HIS A 236 -9.03 -8.31 20.35
N ARG A 237 -9.57 -9.53 20.35
CA ARG A 237 -10.02 -10.19 21.58
C ARG A 237 -8.85 -10.91 22.25
N GLY A 238 -8.75 -10.81 23.59
CA GLY A 238 -7.73 -11.48 24.40
C GLY A 238 -6.34 -10.80 24.37
N ALA A 239 -5.42 -11.29 25.18
CA ALA A 239 -4.04 -10.82 25.24
C ALA A 239 -3.22 -11.27 24.01
N PRO A 240 -2.20 -10.50 23.56
CA PRO A 240 -1.31 -10.96 22.52
C PRO A 240 -0.51 -12.18 22.98
N SER A 241 -0.38 -13.19 22.12
CA SER A 241 0.25 -14.48 22.44
C SER A 241 1.74 -14.56 22.03
N ASN A 242 2.22 -13.59 21.25
CA ASN A 242 3.60 -13.54 20.78
C ASN A 242 4.01 -12.10 20.42
N ILE A 243 5.32 -11.89 20.27
CA ILE A 243 5.88 -10.56 19.96
C ILE A 243 5.34 -9.94 18.68
N PHE A 244 5.08 -10.74 17.66
CA PHE A 244 4.52 -10.25 16.40
C PHE A 244 3.11 -9.66 16.62
N GLN A 245 2.26 -10.32 17.41
CA GLN A 245 0.95 -9.78 17.78
C GLN A 245 1.08 -8.51 18.64
N VAL A 246 2.08 -8.40 19.48
CA VAL A 246 2.34 -7.16 20.24
C VAL A 246 2.64 -6.01 19.27
N VAL A 247 3.57 -6.21 18.34
CA VAL A 247 3.97 -5.18 17.36
C VAL A 247 2.81 -4.81 16.44
N THR A 248 2.09 -5.79 15.88
CA THR A 248 0.95 -5.51 14.98
C THR A 248 -0.17 -4.77 15.68
N ARG A 249 -0.48 -5.10 16.95
CA ARG A 249 -1.50 -4.39 17.75
C ARG A 249 -1.05 -2.98 18.12
N ALA A 250 0.23 -2.79 18.45
CA ALA A 250 0.78 -1.45 18.72
C ALA A 250 0.69 -0.54 17.50
N VAL A 251 1.05 -1.06 16.33
CA VAL A 251 0.90 -0.34 15.04
C VAL A 251 -0.58 -0.03 14.76
N SER A 252 -1.47 -1.02 14.90
CA SER A 252 -2.91 -0.80 14.71
C SER A 252 -3.48 0.25 15.66
N ALA A 253 -3.05 0.26 16.92
CA ALA A 253 -3.46 1.28 17.89
C ALA A 253 -2.99 2.68 17.47
N ALA A 254 -1.73 2.82 17.03
CA ALA A 254 -1.22 4.09 16.52
C ALA A 254 -1.98 4.57 15.26
N GLN A 255 -2.28 3.65 14.33
CA GLN A 255 -3.04 3.96 13.12
C GLN A 255 -4.46 4.48 13.42
N LYS A 256 -5.12 3.97 14.47
CA LYS A 256 -6.44 4.48 14.89
C LYS A 256 -6.41 5.96 15.25
N HIS A 257 -5.35 6.42 15.89
CA HIS A 257 -5.20 7.84 16.23
C HIS A 257 -4.86 8.73 15.02
N GLN A 258 -4.53 8.12 13.88
CA GLN A 258 -4.24 8.84 12.63
C GLN A 258 -5.43 8.91 11.67
N LEU A 259 -6.59 8.32 12.02
CA LEU A 259 -7.76 8.26 11.14
C LEU A 259 -8.14 9.64 10.60
N GLU A 260 -8.34 10.61 11.48
CA GLU A 260 -8.73 11.98 11.09
C GLU A 260 -7.67 12.67 10.22
N VAL A 261 -6.40 12.30 10.39
CA VAL A 261 -5.28 12.92 9.66
C VAL A 261 -5.32 12.57 8.18
N TRP A 262 -5.51 11.29 7.84
CA TRP A 262 -5.53 10.90 6.44
C TRP A 262 -6.93 11.01 5.81
N GLU A 263 -8.02 10.85 6.59
CA GLU A 263 -9.40 10.97 6.09
C GLU A 263 -9.72 12.37 5.58
N ARG A 264 -9.15 13.42 6.19
CA ARG A 264 -9.35 14.81 5.73
C ARG A 264 -8.91 15.07 4.29
N HIS A 265 -8.05 14.22 3.75
CA HIS A 265 -7.57 14.31 2.37
C HIS A 265 -8.35 13.42 1.39
N ALA A 266 -9.31 12.63 1.87
CA ALA A 266 -10.19 11.81 1.05
C ALA A 266 -11.56 12.48 0.86
N ASP A 267 -12.15 12.37 -0.34
CA ASP A 267 -13.54 12.77 -0.59
C ASP A 267 -14.50 11.63 -0.29
N LEU A 268 -14.00 10.40 -0.39
CA LEU A 268 -14.74 9.19 -0.09
C LEU A 268 -13.78 8.12 0.43
N VAL A 269 -14.20 7.42 1.48
CA VAL A 269 -13.44 6.30 2.07
C VAL A 269 -14.27 5.03 1.98
N LEU A 270 -13.68 4.00 1.36
CA LEU A 270 -14.21 2.65 1.34
C LEU A 270 -13.57 1.83 2.47
N ARG A 271 -14.41 1.09 3.19
CA ARG A 271 -13.97 0.16 4.24
C ARG A 271 -14.56 -1.22 3.95
N PRO A 272 -13.88 -2.05 3.14
CA PRO A 272 -14.29 -3.44 2.92
C PRO A 272 -14.39 -4.19 4.24
N ASP A 273 -15.42 -5.03 4.40
CA ASP A 273 -15.55 -5.90 5.57
C ASP A 273 -14.62 -7.12 5.45
N VAL A 274 -13.40 -6.93 5.90
CA VAL A 274 -12.34 -7.94 5.90
C VAL A 274 -11.88 -8.30 7.32
N GLN A 275 -12.68 -7.98 8.33
CA GLN A 275 -12.32 -8.19 9.74
C GLN A 275 -12.19 -9.68 10.12
N SER A 276 -12.92 -10.56 9.42
CA SER A 276 -12.84 -12.02 9.61
C SER A 276 -11.55 -12.63 9.06
N LEU A 277 -10.80 -11.89 8.22
CA LEU A 277 -9.59 -12.37 7.58
C LEU A 277 -8.36 -12.12 8.47
N ALA A 278 -7.57 -13.18 8.68
CA ALA A 278 -6.26 -13.00 9.28
C ALA A 278 -5.30 -12.26 8.34
N TRP A 279 -4.20 -11.75 8.87
CA TRP A 279 -3.23 -10.99 8.10
C TRP A 279 -2.52 -11.82 7.01
N ASP A 280 -2.48 -13.15 7.15
CA ASP A 280 -1.83 -14.11 6.25
C ASP A 280 -2.81 -15.02 5.48
N ASP A 281 -4.11 -14.72 5.49
CA ASP A 281 -5.18 -15.49 4.84
C ASP A 281 -5.23 -15.27 3.31
N PHE A 282 -4.09 -15.38 2.63
CA PHE A 282 -4.04 -15.27 1.16
C PHE A 282 -4.93 -16.29 0.45
N HIS A 283 -5.21 -17.44 1.07
CA HIS A 283 -6.09 -18.48 0.51
C HIS A 283 -7.57 -18.08 0.46
N ARG A 284 -7.98 -17.02 1.19
CA ARG A 284 -9.33 -16.45 1.18
C ARG A 284 -9.42 -15.22 0.26
N ALA A 285 -8.64 -15.20 -0.82
CA ALA A 285 -8.56 -14.07 -1.75
C ALA A 285 -9.95 -13.67 -2.30
N ASP A 286 -10.78 -14.64 -2.68
CA ASP A 286 -12.10 -14.37 -3.26
C ASP A 286 -13.06 -13.66 -2.28
N GLU A 287 -12.99 -13.98 -0.98
CA GLU A 287 -13.76 -13.28 0.05
C GLU A 287 -13.32 -11.82 0.19
N ALA A 288 -11.99 -11.57 0.20
CA ALA A 288 -11.46 -10.22 0.26
C ALA A 288 -11.86 -9.41 -0.97
N ILE A 289 -11.73 -10.00 -2.18
CA ILE A 289 -12.10 -9.37 -3.45
C ILE A 289 -13.58 -9.00 -3.44
N GLU A 290 -14.48 -9.91 -3.04
CA GLU A 290 -15.91 -9.63 -3.00
C GLU A 290 -16.27 -8.54 -1.96
N ALA A 291 -15.63 -8.53 -0.80
CA ALA A 291 -15.80 -7.47 0.19
C ALA A 291 -15.40 -6.09 -0.39
N GLY A 292 -14.32 -6.03 -1.16
CA GLY A 292 -13.90 -4.82 -1.88
C GLY A 292 -14.90 -4.40 -2.96
N ALA A 293 -15.37 -5.35 -3.75
CA ALA A 293 -16.37 -5.10 -4.79
C ALA A 293 -17.71 -4.60 -4.22
N ALA A 294 -18.15 -5.17 -3.11
CA ALA A 294 -19.39 -4.78 -2.45
C ALA A 294 -19.40 -3.29 -2.05
N VAL A 295 -18.36 -2.83 -1.36
CA VAL A 295 -18.29 -1.42 -0.94
C VAL A 295 -18.07 -0.47 -2.12
N ALA A 296 -17.38 -0.91 -3.17
CA ALA A 296 -17.20 -0.11 -4.38
C ALA A 296 -18.51 0.09 -5.14
N ARG A 297 -19.34 -0.96 -5.28
CA ARG A 297 -20.68 -0.84 -5.89
C ARG A 297 -21.55 0.17 -5.15
N LEU A 298 -21.53 0.18 -3.82
CA LEU A 298 -22.26 1.17 -3.01
C LEU A 298 -21.77 2.61 -3.22
N ALA A 299 -20.50 2.77 -3.56
CA ALA A 299 -19.88 4.08 -3.77
C ALA A 299 -20.10 4.66 -5.17
N LEU A 300 -20.42 3.82 -6.17
CA LEU A 300 -20.55 4.22 -7.58
C LEU A 300 -21.42 5.46 -7.81
N PRO A 301 -22.64 5.60 -7.24
CA PRO A 301 -23.47 6.77 -7.50
C PRO A 301 -22.78 8.08 -7.09
N ARG A 302 -21.98 8.04 -6.02
CA ARG A 302 -21.24 9.21 -5.53
C ARG A 302 -20.07 9.55 -6.44
N ILE A 303 -19.34 8.54 -6.90
CA ILE A 303 -18.21 8.69 -7.82
C ILE A 303 -18.70 9.23 -9.18
N GLN A 304 -19.75 8.63 -9.74
CA GLN A 304 -20.34 9.06 -11.01
C GLN A 304 -20.88 10.49 -10.95
N LYS A 305 -21.52 10.87 -9.82
CA LYS A 305 -21.98 12.25 -9.60
C LYS A 305 -20.83 13.25 -9.60
N TYR A 306 -19.68 12.88 -9.03
CA TYR A 306 -18.48 13.74 -9.09
C TYR A 306 -17.99 13.86 -10.53
N LEU A 307 -17.81 12.76 -11.25
CA LEU A 307 -17.32 12.75 -12.63
C LEU A 307 -18.24 13.53 -13.59
N GLY A 308 -19.56 13.38 -13.45
CA GLY A 308 -20.52 14.15 -14.23
C GLY A 308 -20.43 15.65 -13.99
N ARG A 309 -20.21 16.09 -12.74
CA ARG A 309 -20.00 17.51 -12.43
C ARG A 309 -18.66 18.03 -12.98
N ALA A 310 -17.60 17.24 -12.87
CA ALA A 310 -16.29 17.60 -13.38
C ALA A 310 -16.29 17.73 -14.91
N ALA A 311 -16.98 16.82 -15.61
CA ALA A 311 -17.13 16.89 -17.05
C ALA A 311 -17.96 18.11 -17.50
N ALA A 312 -19.08 18.38 -16.83
CA ALA A 312 -19.91 19.56 -17.12
C ALA A 312 -19.13 20.87 -16.89
N ALA A 313 -18.33 20.93 -15.82
CA ALA A 313 -17.47 22.08 -15.53
C ALA A 313 -16.36 22.28 -16.60
N ALA A 314 -15.88 21.17 -17.21
CA ALA A 314 -14.88 21.19 -18.26
C ALA A 314 -15.48 21.42 -19.68
N GLY A 315 -16.82 21.54 -19.81
CA GLY A 315 -17.50 21.66 -21.10
C GLY A 315 -17.37 20.42 -21.99
N ARG A 316 -17.22 19.23 -21.41
CA ARG A 316 -17.02 17.95 -22.12
C ARG A 316 -18.28 17.10 -22.08
N ASP A 317 -18.51 16.37 -23.15
CA ASP A 317 -19.57 15.38 -23.24
C ASP A 317 -19.02 13.99 -22.91
N LEU A 318 -19.37 13.49 -21.72
CA LEU A 318 -18.92 12.18 -21.23
C LEU A 318 -19.40 11.00 -22.06
N GLU A 319 -20.55 11.14 -22.76
CA GLU A 319 -21.06 10.06 -23.61
C GLU A 319 -20.22 9.91 -24.89
N ALA A 320 -19.78 11.01 -25.47
CA ALA A 320 -18.89 11.00 -26.65
C ALA A 320 -17.49 10.46 -26.29
N GLU A 321 -16.97 10.80 -25.12
CA GLU A 321 -15.66 10.32 -24.64
C GLU A 321 -15.71 8.83 -24.26
N ALA A 322 -16.76 8.34 -23.62
CA ALA A 322 -16.92 6.92 -23.29
C ALA A 322 -16.98 6.04 -24.55
N GLN A 323 -17.61 6.49 -25.63
CA GLN A 323 -17.60 5.81 -26.92
C GLN A 323 -16.22 5.78 -27.56
N GLY A 324 -15.41 6.83 -27.41
CA GLY A 324 -14.02 6.86 -27.85
C GLY A 324 -13.12 5.82 -27.16
N TYR A 325 -13.34 5.56 -25.86
CA TYR A 325 -12.59 4.53 -25.11
C TYR A 325 -13.02 3.10 -25.49
N LEU A 326 -14.30 2.87 -25.80
CA LEU A 326 -14.77 1.57 -26.29
C LEU A 326 -14.11 1.22 -27.64
N TRP A 327 -13.98 2.20 -28.54
CA TRP A 327 -13.29 2.01 -29.82
C TRP A 327 -11.79 1.68 -29.65
N LEU A 328 -11.09 2.35 -28.71
CA LEU A 328 -9.69 2.06 -28.40
C LEU A 328 -9.50 0.65 -27.80
N ALA A 329 -10.41 0.21 -26.97
CA ALA A 329 -10.38 -1.14 -26.38
C ALA A 329 -10.65 -2.24 -27.41
N GLU A 330 -11.45 -1.97 -28.45
CA GLU A 330 -11.69 -2.89 -29.59
C GLU A 330 -10.52 -2.91 -30.57
N ALA A 331 -9.82 -1.80 -30.75
CA ALA A 331 -8.66 -1.71 -31.66
C ALA A 331 -7.37 -2.38 -31.12
N ILE A 332 -7.35 -2.76 -29.84
CA ILE A 332 -6.22 -3.44 -29.16
C ILE A 332 -6.47 -4.95 -29.01
N ARG A 333 -7.63 -5.46 -29.40
CA ARG A 333 -7.89 -6.90 -29.56
C ARG A 333 -7.46 -7.38 -30.92
#